data_c2c10147dabb255b23d2a4819fde3473
#
_entry.id   c2c10147dabb255b23d2a4819fde3473
#
_cell.length_a   1.000
_cell.length_b   1.000
_cell.length_c   1.000
_cell.angle_alpha   90.00
_cell.angle_beta   90.00
_cell.angle_gamma   90.00
#
_symmetry.space_group_name_H-M   'P 1'
#
loop_
_entity.id
_entity.type
_entity.pdbx_description
1 polymer ?
#
loop_
_entity_poly.entity_id
_entity_poly.type
_entity_poly.pdbx_seq_one_letter_code
_entity_poly.pdbx_strand_id
1 'polypeptide(L)'
;MSPEVVRKKLVALSIYLNDLKIHENASFEKFMERHYEVERLIELMLMAASDIVFHLLTAKGEPAPSSYRAAFLRAGEIGLISRELSGNLALGAGLRNILVHEYAEIDYHLLHKSIPSAIRDLTIFIKELS
;
A
#
# COMPACT_ATOMS: atom_id res chain seq x y z
N MET A 1 4.91 -17.17 -12.22
CA MET A 1 3.95 -16.08 -12.17
C MET A 1 3.99 -15.27 -13.43
N SER A 2 2.85 -15.01 -13.98
CA SER A 2 2.75 -14.27 -15.23
C SER A 2 3.09 -12.79 -15.02
N PRO A 3 4.05 -12.23 -15.80
CA PRO A 3 4.28 -10.79 -15.78
C PRO A 3 3.01 -9.99 -16.10
N GLU A 4 2.09 -10.57 -16.84
CA GLU A 4 0.81 -9.95 -17.16
C GLU A 4 -0.07 -9.74 -15.92
N VAL A 5 -0.07 -10.70 -14.99
CA VAL A 5 -0.84 -10.58 -13.74
C VAL A 5 -0.28 -9.43 -12.91
N VAL A 6 1.05 -9.33 -12.79
CA VAL A 6 1.68 -8.23 -12.07
C VAL A 6 1.34 -6.89 -12.73
N ARG A 7 1.42 -6.83 -14.06
CA ARG A 7 1.11 -5.59 -14.80
C ARG A 7 -0.34 -5.13 -14.57
N LYS A 8 -1.29 -6.07 -14.61
CA LYS A 8 -2.70 -5.74 -14.36
C LYS A 8 -2.90 -5.20 -12.94
N LYS A 9 -2.22 -5.79 -11.97
CA LYS A 9 -2.31 -5.31 -10.58
C LYS A 9 -1.65 -3.95 -10.40
N LEU A 10 -0.57 -3.67 -11.12
CA LEU A 10 0.06 -2.35 -11.13
C LEU A 10 -0.87 -1.30 -11.75
N VAL A 11 -1.60 -1.64 -12.80
CA VAL A 11 -2.60 -0.74 -13.39
C VAL A 11 -3.71 -0.44 -12.39
N ALA A 12 -4.24 -1.46 -11.73
CA ALA A 12 -5.26 -1.26 -10.70
C ALA A 12 -4.76 -0.35 -9.58
N LEU A 13 -3.54 -0.59 -9.11
CA LEU A 13 -2.91 0.23 -8.08
C LEU A 13 -2.78 1.69 -8.53
N SER A 14 -2.41 1.90 -9.80
CA SER A 14 -2.30 3.25 -10.36
C SER A 14 -3.63 3.99 -10.37
N ILE A 15 -4.72 3.28 -10.64
CA ILE A 15 -6.07 3.85 -10.62
C ILE A 15 -6.44 4.29 -9.19
N TYR A 16 -6.24 3.42 -8.21
CA TYR A 16 -6.51 3.76 -6.81
C TYR A 16 -5.66 4.94 -6.36
N LEU A 17 -4.39 4.96 -6.77
CA LEU A 17 -3.47 6.04 -6.44
C LEU A 17 -3.96 7.38 -7.00
N ASN A 18 -4.41 7.40 -8.25
CA ASN A 18 -4.97 8.60 -8.85
C ASN A 18 -6.22 9.08 -8.11
N ASP A 19 -7.07 8.14 -7.68
CA ASP A 19 -8.26 8.48 -6.90
C ASP A 19 -7.88 9.06 -5.54
N LEU A 20 -6.83 8.56 -4.92
CA LEU A 20 -6.36 9.09 -3.64
C LEU A 20 -5.74 10.49 -3.76
N LYS A 21 -5.10 10.78 -4.90
CA LYS A 21 -4.41 12.07 -5.11
C LYS A 21 -5.32 13.28 -4.97
N ILE A 22 -6.61 13.15 -5.24
CA ILE A 22 -7.55 14.27 -5.08
C ILE A 22 -7.68 14.69 -3.60
N HIS A 23 -7.29 13.82 -2.68
CA HIS A 23 -7.33 14.09 -1.24
C HIS A 23 -6.01 14.58 -0.67
N GLU A 24 -4.96 14.65 -1.49
CA GLU A 24 -3.58 14.91 -1.03
C GLU A 24 -3.46 16.21 -0.24
N ASN A 25 -4.11 17.27 -0.70
CA ASN A 25 -4.04 18.59 -0.09
C ASN A 25 -5.35 18.99 0.62
N ALA A 26 -6.24 18.03 0.84
CA ALA A 26 -7.51 18.30 1.51
C ALA A 26 -7.28 18.69 2.97
N SER A 27 -8.03 19.69 3.43
CA SER A 27 -8.07 20.01 4.86
C SER A 27 -8.63 18.82 5.63
N PHE A 28 -8.42 18.80 6.95
CA PHE A 28 -8.98 17.74 7.77
C PHE A 28 -10.52 17.70 7.66
N GLU A 29 -11.16 18.86 7.60
CA GLU A 29 -12.62 18.94 7.47
C GLU A 29 -13.10 18.34 6.16
N LYS A 30 -12.43 18.66 5.05
CA LYS A 30 -12.75 18.11 3.73
C LYS A 30 -12.52 16.60 3.70
N PHE A 31 -11.41 16.14 4.27
CA PHE A 31 -11.11 14.73 4.39
C PHE A 31 -12.21 13.99 5.14
N MET A 32 -12.69 14.54 6.25
CA MET A 32 -13.73 13.89 7.05
C MET A 32 -15.05 13.72 6.30
N GLU A 33 -15.35 14.58 5.34
CA GLU A 33 -16.53 14.44 4.49
C GLU A 33 -16.48 13.18 3.63
N ARG A 34 -15.26 12.66 3.37
CA ARG A 34 -15.02 11.50 2.50
C ARG A 34 -14.11 10.46 3.12
N HIS A 35 -14.06 10.39 4.43
CA HIS A 35 -13.10 9.49 5.10
C HIS A 35 -13.31 8.02 4.75
N TYR A 36 -14.55 7.57 4.50
CA TYR A 36 -14.81 6.19 4.10
C TYR A 36 -14.17 5.87 2.74
N GLU A 37 -14.23 6.80 1.80
CA GLU A 37 -13.57 6.66 0.50
C GLU A 37 -12.06 6.51 0.68
N VAL A 38 -11.46 7.36 1.50
CA VAL A 38 -10.01 7.32 1.75
C VAL A 38 -9.62 6.01 2.43
N GLU A 39 -10.37 5.59 3.45
CA GLU A 39 -10.12 4.32 4.14
C GLU A 39 -10.13 3.15 3.15
N ARG A 40 -11.12 3.11 2.28
CA ARG A 40 -11.24 2.04 1.30
C ARG A 40 -10.14 2.07 0.26
N LEU A 41 -9.75 3.25 -0.20
CA LEU A 41 -8.66 3.40 -1.17
C LEU A 41 -7.34 2.93 -0.59
N ILE A 42 -7.01 3.31 0.63
CA ILE A 42 -5.77 2.88 1.28
C ILE A 42 -5.76 1.37 1.46
N GLU A 43 -6.89 0.79 1.88
CA GLU A 43 -7.02 -0.66 2.01
C GLU A 43 -6.77 -1.37 0.67
N LEU A 44 -7.44 -0.91 -0.40
CA LEU A 44 -7.30 -1.49 -1.74
C LEU A 44 -5.87 -1.36 -2.27
N MET A 45 -5.23 -0.22 -2.04
CA MET A 45 -3.86 0.03 -2.48
C MET A 45 -2.86 -0.90 -1.79
N LEU A 46 -3.00 -1.05 -0.48
CA LEU A 46 -2.09 -1.94 0.28
C LEU A 46 -2.34 -3.41 -0.07
N MET A 47 -3.59 -3.79 -0.30
CA MET A 47 -3.89 -5.14 -0.77
C MET A 47 -3.27 -5.42 -2.14
N ALA A 48 -3.42 -4.50 -3.09
CA ALA A 48 -2.85 -4.65 -4.43
C ALA A 48 -1.32 -4.72 -4.38
N ALA A 49 -0.69 -3.84 -3.62
CA ALA A 49 0.77 -3.85 -3.47
C ALA A 49 1.25 -5.15 -2.82
N SER A 50 0.56 -5.61 -1.79
CA SER A 50 0.90 -6.86 -1.11
C SER A 50 0.77 -8.05 -2.05
N ASP A 51 -0.31 -8.12 -2.83
CA ASP A 51 -0.52 -9.21 -3.78
C ASP A 51 0.61 -9.26 -4.83
N ILE A 52 1.03 -8.10 -5.33
CA ILE A 52 2.14 -8.01 -6.27
C ILE A 52 3.40 -8.60 -5.64
N VAL A 53 3.71 -8.20 -4.42
CA VAL A 53 4.90 -8.68 -3.70
C VAL A 53 4.82 -10.17 -3.43
N PHE A 54 3.67 -10.68 -2.99
CA PHE A 54 3.48 -12.13 -2.78
C PHE A 54 3.78 -12.91 -4.06
N HIS A 55 3.26 -12.42 -5.17
CA HIS A 55 3.49 -13.06 -6.46
C HIS A 55 4.97 -13.05 -6.86
N LEU A 56 5.63 -11.92 -6.69
CA LEU A 56 7.05 -11.81 -7.03
C LEU A 56 7.93 -12.67 -6.14
N LEU A 57 7.62 -12.77 -4.86
CA LEU A 57 8.33 -13.64 -3.93
C LEU A 57 8.15 -15.10 -4.31
N THR A 58 6.93 -15.51 -4.62
CA THR A 58 6.63 -16.88 -5.06
C THR A 58 7.42 -17.23 -6.32
N ALA A 59 7.49 -16.31 -7.28
CA ALA A 59 8.25 -16.51 -8.51
C ALA A 59 9.75 -16.67 -8.26
N LYS A 60 10.27 -16.13 -7.17
CA LYS A 60 11.67 -16.29 -6.76
C LYS A 60 11.91 -17.55 -5.92
N GLY A 61 10.87 -18.36 -5.70
CA GLY A 61 10.98 -19.57 -4.87
C GLY A 61 10.99 -19.30 -3.38
N GLU A 62 10.65 -18.09 -2.95
CA GLU A 62 10.55 -17.74 -1.54
C GLU A 62 9.34 -18.39 -0.89
N PRO A 63 9.44 -18.80 0.39
CA PRO A 63 8.27 -19.28 1.11
C PRO A 63 7.22 -18.18 1.27
N ALA A 64 5.96 -18.58 1.39
CA ALA A 64 4.88 -17.63 1.55
C ALA A 64 5.09 -16.80 2.83
N PRO A 65 5.06 -15.45 2.73
CA PRO A 65 5.18 -14.60 3.92
C PRO A 65 4.00 -14.79 4.87
N SER A 66 4.24 -14.58 6.16
CA SER A 66 3.21 -14.73 7.19
C SER A 66 2.27 -13.52 7.29
N SER A 67 2.65 -12.39 6.72
CA SER A 67 1.88 -11.15 6.80
C SER A 67 2.28 -10.21 5.67
N TYR A 68 1.50 -9.16 5.46
CA TYR A 68 1.84 -8.10 4.52
C TYR A 68 3.15 -7.41 4.91
N ARG A 69 3.32 -7.14 6.21
CA ARG A 69 4.54 -6.55 6.72
C ARG A 69 5.75 -7.41 6.39
N ALA A 70 5.67 -8.71 6.66
CA ALA A 70 6.74 -9.65 6.37
C ALA A 70 7.05 -9.69 4.88
N ALA A 71 6.03 -9.63 4.02
CA ALA A 71 6.20 -9.63 2.57
C ALA A 71 6.99 -8.40 2.11
N PHE A 72 6.63 -7.21 2.58
CA PHE A 72 7.34 -5.99 2.20
C PHE A 72 8.78 -6.00 2.70
N LEU A 73 9.02 -6.45 3.92
CA LEU A 73 10.38 -6.54 4.46
C LEU A 73 11.24 -7.52 3.67
N ARG A 74 10.69 -8.68 3.33
CA ARG A 74 11.44 -9.67 2.56
C ARG A 74 11.75 -9.18 1.15
N ALA A 75 10.81 -8.49 0.51
CA ALA A 75 11.02 -7.90 -0.80
C ALA A 75 12.21 -6.93 -0.81
N GLY A 76 12.33 -6.15 0.26
CA GLY A 76 13.50 -5.26 0.42
C GLY A 76 14.79 -6.02 0.63
N GLU A 77 14.76 -7.10 1.43
CA GLU A 77 15.94 -7.90 1.72
C GLU A 77 16.54 -8.56 0.47
N ILE A 78 15.68 -9.03 -0.45
CA ILE A 78 16.14 -9.71 -1.67
C ILE A 78 16.25 -8.76 -2.87
N GLY A 79 16.04 -7.47 -2.67
CA GLY A 79 16.26 -6.47 -3.70
C GLY A 79 15.16 -6.31 -4.75
N LEU A 80 13.95 -6.80 -4.49
CA LEU A 80 12.81 -6.55 -5.37
C LEU A 80 12.38 -5.10 -5.34
N ILE A 81 12.49 -4.48 -4.18
CA ILE A 81 12.26 -3.05 -3.97
C ILE A 81 13.39 -2.49 -3.11
N SER A 82 13.53 -1.17 -3.08
CA SER A 82 14.55 -0.54 -2.24
C SER A 82 14.27 -0.79 -0.75
N ARG A 83 15.32 -0.77 0.06
CA ARG A 83 15.19 -0.99 1.51
C ARG A 83 14.38 0.11 2.17
N GLU A 84 14.55 1.36 1.73
CA GLU A 84 13.79 2.49 2.25
C GLU A 84 12.30 2.31 1.99
N LEU A 85 11.93 1.99 0.74
CA LEU A 85 10.54 1.73 0.38
C LEU A 85 9.98 0.55 1.16
N SER A 86 10.76 -0.52 1.30
CA SER A 86 10.38 -1.71 2.04
C SER A 86 9.98 -1.37 3.48
N GLY A 87 10.80 -0.58 4.17
CA GLY A 87 10.50 -0.15 5.54
C GLY A 87 9.25 0.70 5.63
N ASN A 88 9.07 1.62 4.69
CA ASN A 88 7.90 2.49 4.66
C ASN A 88 6.61 1.70 4.40
N LEU A 89 6.64 0.77 3.47
CA LEU A 89 5.47 -0.08 3.18
C LEU A 89 5.14 -1.02 4.34
N ALA A 90 6.15 -1.51 5.04
CA ALA A 90 5.94 -2.34 6.23
C ALA A 90 5.21 -1.57 7.32
N LEU A 91 5.53 -0.27 7.51
CA LEU A 91 4.79 0.60 8.43
C LEU A 91 3.37 0.82 7.94
N GLY A 92 3.17 1.02 6.64
CA GLY A 92 1.84 1.17 6.04
C GLY A 92 0.95 -0.06 6.23
N ALA A 93 1.54 -1.24 6.24
CA ALA A 93 0.80 -2.49 6.49
C ALA A 93 0.16 -2.50 7.87
N GLY A 94 0.79 -1.85 8.86
CA GLY A 94 0.21 -1.68 10.19
C GLY A 94 -1.06 -0.82 10.15
N LEU A 95 -1.06 0.23 9.38
CA LEU A 95 -2.24 1.07 9.20
C LEU A 95 -3.40 0.29 8.58
N ARG A 96 -3.11 -0.53 7.57
CA ARG A 96 -4.14 -1.38 6.95
C ARG A 96 -4.78 -2.32 7.97
N ASN A 97 -4.00 -2.89 8.87
CA ASN A 97 -4.52 -3.77 9.92
C ASN A 97 -5.48 -3.03 10.84
N ILE A 98 -5.17 -1.79 11.20
CA ILE A 98 -6.06 -0.95 12.02
C ILE A 98 -7.38 -0.73 11.30
N LEU A 99 -7.35 -0.42 10.00
CA LEU A 99 -8.55 -0.14 9.21
C LEU A 99 -9.45 -1.37 9.03
N VAL A 100 -8.89 -2.58 9.02
CA VAL A 100 -9.63 -3.81 8.68
C VAL A 100 -10.03 -4.61 9.92
N HIS A 101 -9.19 -4.64 10.93
CA HIS A 101 -9.34 -5.58 12.05
C HIS A 101 -9.64 -4.93 13.40
N GLU A 102 -9.46 -3.61 13.52
CA GLU A 102 -9.68 -2.93 14.77
C GLU A 102 -11.13 -2.48 14.91
N TYR A 103 -11.72 -2.82 16.06
CA TYR A 103 -13.04 -2.31 16.44
C TYR A 103 -12.93 -1.03 17.26
N ALA A 104 -11.70 -0.63 17.60
CA ALA A 104 -11.43 0.63 18.28
C ALA A 104 -11.58 1.79 17.30
N GLU A 105 -11.74 2.99 17.83
CA GLU A 105 -11.84 4.18 17.00
C GLU A 105 -10.59 4.37 16.14
N ILE A 106 -10.80 4.64 14.85
CA ILE A 106 -9.74 5.01 13.93
C ILE A 106 -9.26 6.40 14.31
N ASP A 107 -7.94 6.57 14.39
CA ASP A 107 -7.35 7.90 14.54
C ASP A 107 -7.38 8.61 13.19
N TYR A 108 -8.42 9.38 12.94
CA TYR A 108 -8.63 10.06 11.66
C TYR A 108 -7.58 11.14 11.39
N HIS A 109 -7.04 11.78 12.43
CA HIS A 109 -5.94 12.74 12.26
C HIS A 109 -4.69 12.03 11.73
N LEU A 110 -4.39 10.86 12.25
CA LEU A 110 -3.27 10.05 11.76
C LEU A 110 -3.51 9.59 10.33
N LEU A 111 -4.72 9.14 10.02
CA LEU A 111 -5.08 8.70 8.67
C LEU A 111 -4.92 9.85 7.67
N HIS A 112 -5.47 11.01 7.98
CA HIS A 112 -5.35 12.20 7.14
C HIS A 112 -3.88 12.56 6.91
N LYS A 113 -3.09 12.55 7.96
CA LYS A 113 -1.66 12.86 7.91
C LYS A 113 -0.87 11.85 7.07
N SER A 114 -1.38 10.62 6.95
CA SER A 114 -0.72 9.53 6.23
C SER A 114 -0.93 9.59 4.72
N ILE A 115 -1.89 10.38 4.22
CA ILE A 115 -2.23 10.42 2.80
C ILE A 115 -1.02 10.80 1.94
N PRO A 116 -0.27 11.89 2.22
CA PRO A 116 0.88 12.25 1.38
C PRO A 116 1.95 11.17 1.33
N SER A 117 2.25 10.53 2.46
CA SER A 117 3.28 9.48 2.48
C SER A 117 2.81 8.23 1.75
N ALA A 118 1.53 7.87 1.82
CA ALA A 118 0.99 6.74 1.07
C ALA A 118 1.10 7.00 -0.44
N ILE A 119 0.77 8.20 -0.89
CA ILE A 119 0.90 8.57 -2.29
C ILE A 119 2.36 8.49 -2.74
N ARG A 120 3.27 9.05 -1.96
CA ARG A 120 4.70 9.03 -2.26
C ARG A 120 5.23 7.61 -2.36
N ASP A 121 4.97 6.78 -1.36
CA ASP A 121 5.54 5.44 -1.28
C ASP A 121 4.99 4.53 -2.38
N LEU A 122 3.69 4.63 -2.68
CA LEU A 122 3.10 3.79 -3.71
C LEU A 122 3.42 4.27 -5.13
N THR A 123 3.68 5.56 -5.30
CA THR A 123 4.23 6.08 -6.57
C THR A 123 5.61 5.49 -6.83
N ILE A 124 6.47 5.47 -5.80
CA ILE A 124 7.81 4.89 -5.90
C ILE A 124 7.72 3.38 -6.16
N PHE A 125 6.81 2.69 -5.48
CA PHE A 125 6.58 1.26 -5.64
C PHE A 125 6.26 0.92 -7.11
N ILE A 126 5.32 1.62 -7.70
CA ILE A 126 4.96 1.43 -9.10
C ILE A 126 6.17 1.67 -10.00
N LYS A 127 6.91 2.74 -9.75
CA LYS A 127 8.08 3.11 -10.54
C LYS A 127 9.17 2.04 -10.46
N GLU A 128 9.45 1.52 -9.27
CA GLU A 128 10.51 0.51 -9.09
C GLU A 128 10.15 -0.82 -9.74
N LEU A 129 8.86 -1.15 -9.85
CA LEU A 129 8.41 -2.43 -10.40
C LEU A 129 7.95 -2.34 -11.86
N SER A 130 7.98 -1.17 -12.45
CA SER A 130 7.58 -0.98 -13.86
C SER A 130 8.74 -1.21 -14.83
#